data_006b47ae8ec1081493208bbe9406c425
#
_entry.id   006b47ae8ec1081493208bbe9406c425
#
_cell.length_a   1.000
_cell.length_b   1.000
_cell.length_c   1.000
_cell.angle_alpha   90.00
_cell.angle_beta   90.00
_cell.angle_gamma   90.00
#
_symmetry.space_group_name_H-M   'P 1'
#
loop_
_entity.id
_entity.type
_entity.pdbx_description
1 polymer ?
#
loop_
_entity_poly.entity_id
_entity_poly.type
_entity_poly.pdbx_seq_one_letter_code
_entity_poly.pdbx_strand_id
1 'polypeptide(L)'
;MSQENVEVIRRAFEAWNAGDMDTFRELCDPGVIWRGPEGWPEPGPYAGREAVMRQVEQLRATWDSDSFELISDFFDVGERVAVRFIWQTAGHGPESNLELTGVYIVRKGRCVAIEFFWDHAEALEALGLSE
;
A
#
# COMPACT_ATOMS: atom_id res chain seq x y z
N MET A 1 -8.79 -17.60 -1.03
CA MET A 1 -8.74 -17.73 0.43
C MET A 1 -8.09 -16.50 1.02
N SER A 2 -8.64 -16.01 2.14
CA SER A 2 -8.18 -14.73 2.70
C SER A 2 -6.73 -14.79 3.17
N GLN A 3 -6.27 -15.95 3.67
CA GLN A 3 -4.88 -16.06 4.10
C GLN A 3 -3.92 -15.94 2.92
N GLU A 4 -4.30 -16.44 1.77
CA GLU A 4 -3.49 -16.26 0.56
C GLU A 4 -3.42 -14.80 0.16
N ASN A 5 -4.54 -14.09 0.32
CA ASN A 5 -4.58 -12.66 0.00
C ASN A 5 -3.71 -11.85 0.96
N VAL A 6 -3.76 -12.19 2.25
CA VAL A 6 -2.88 -11.56 3.24
C VAL A 6 -1.42 -11.76 2.85
N GLU A 7 -1.08 -12.97 2.40
CA GLU A 7 0.30 -13.27 2.04
C GLU A 7 0.79 -12.45 0.84
N VAL A 8 -0.09 -12.19 -0.12
CA VAL A 8 0.25 -11.33 -1.26
C VAL A 8 0.67 -9.95 -0.76
N ILE A 9 -0.11 -9.39 0.16
CA ILE A 9 0.17 -8.04 0.67
C ILE A 9 1.43 -8.04 1.55
N ARG A 10 1.62 -9.08 2.37
CA ARG A 10 2.86 -9.19 3.16
C ARG A 10 4.07 -9.21 2.25
N ARG A 11 4.03 -9.97 1.17
CA ARG A 11 5.14 -10.03 0.22
C ARG A 11 5.38 -8.69 -0.45
N ALA A 12 4.32 -7.92 -0.71
CA ALA A 12 4.47 -6.59 -1.30
C ALA A 12 5.22 -5.65 -0.36
N PHE A 13 4.90 -5.67 0.93
CA PHE A 13 5.63 -4.87 1.92
C PHE A 13 7.10 -5.32 2.02
N GLU A 14 7.33 -6.62 2.03
CA GLU A 14 8.70 -7.15 2.10
C GLU A 14 9.51 -6.74 0.89
N ALA A 15 8.89 -6.81 -0.31
CA ALA A 15 9.58 -6.42 -1.54
C ALA A 15 9.93 -4.93 -1.51
N TRP A 16 9.00 -4.10 -1.07
CA TRP A 16 9.26 -2.66 -0.96
C TRP A 16 10.44 -2.41 -0.04
N ASN A 17 10.41 -3.00 1.15
CA ASN A 17 11.47 -2.78 2.14
C ASN A 17 12.82 -3.30 1.68
N ALA A 18 12.82 -4.34 0.86
CA ALA A 18 14.07 -4.89 0.30
C ALA A 18 14.54 -4.16 -0.94
N GLY A 19 13.74 -3.22 -1.45
CA GLY A 19 14.08 -2.54 -2.70
C GLY A 19 13.86 -3.41 -3.94
N ASP A 20 13.13 -4.50 -3.79
CA ASP A 20 12.87 -5.45 -4.87
C ASP A 20 11.63 -5.02 -5.65
N MET A 21 11.81 -4.03 -6.50
CA MET A 21 10.69 -3.47 -7.24
C MET A 21 10.18 -4.40 -8.33
N ASP A 22 10.98 -5.33 -8.79
CA ASP A 22 10.52 -6.32 -9.75
C ASP A 22 9.44 -7.21 -9.14
N THR A 23 9.67 -7.70 -7.93
CA THR A 23 8.69 -8.51 -7.22
C THR A 23 7.45 -7.68 -6.90
N PHE A 24 7.64 -6.44 -6.43
CA PHE A 24 6.52 -5.57 -6.14
C PHE A 24 5.66 -5.37 -7.38
N ARG A 25 6.28 -5.14 -8.52
CA ARG A 25 5.58 -4.96 -9.79
C ARG A 25 4.79 -6.20 -10.18
N GLU A 26 5.37 -7.39 -9.98
CA GLU A 26 4.68 -8.63 -10.32
C GLU A 26 3.46 -8.89 -9.44
N LEU A 27 3.48 -8.40 -8.21
CA LEU A 27 2.35 -8.57 -7.30
C LEU A 27 1.20 -7.62 -7.63
N CYS A 28 1.44 -6.63 -8.47
CA CYS A 28 0.41 -5.71 -8.94
C CYS A 28 -0.22 -6.24 -10.22
N ASP A 29 -1.55 -6.25 -10.27
CA ASP A 29 -2.27 -6.61 -11.49
C ASP A 29 -1.98 -5.57 -12.58
N PRO A 30 -1.97 -5.95 -13.87
CA PRO A 30 -1.78 -4.94 -14.93
C PRO A 30 -2.77 -3.79 -14.89
N GLY A 31 -3.98 -4.01 -14.34
CA GLY A 31 -4.99 -2.96 -14.21
C GLY A 31 -5.08 -2.35 -12.82
N VAL A 32 -4.05 -2.50 -12.00
CA VAL A 32 -4.08 -2.02 -10.61
C VAL A 32 -4.38 -0.51 -10.55
N ILE A 33 -5.14 -0.11 -9.53
CA ILE A 33 -5.46 1.30 -9.27
C ILE A 33 -4.90 1.67 -7.89
N TRP A 34 -4.22 2.81 -7.81
CA TRP A 34 -3.59 3.29 -6.58
C TRP A 34 -4.15 4.66 -6.22
N ARG A 35 -4.60 4.81 -4.97
CA ARG A 35 -5.09 6.09 -4.45
C ARG A 35 -4.36 6.45 -3.18
N GLY A 36 -3.80 7.67 -3.15
CA GLY A 36 -3.20 8.21 -1.93
C GLY A 36 -4.28 8.67 -0.96
N PRO A 37 -3.86 9.00 0.27
CA PRO A 37 -4.82 9.47 1.27
C PRO A 37 -5.30 10.88 0.94
N GLU A 38 -6.44 11.26 1.51
CA GLU A 38 -7.02 12.57 1.31
C GLU A 38 -6.03 13.66 1.70
N GLY A 39 -5.91 14.68 0.88
CA GLY A 39 -4.98 15.77 1.14
C GLY A 39 -3.55 15.51 0.70
N TRP A 40 -3.27 14.32 0.19
CA TRP A 40 -1.94 14.02 -0.35
C TRP A 40 -1.70 14.85 -1.61
N PRO A 41 -0.48 15.39 -1.82
CA PRO A 41 -0.24 16.31 -2.96
C PRO A 41 -0.58 15.71 -4.32
N GLU A 42 -0.36 14.42 -4.50
CA GLU A 42 -0.65 13.74 -5.76
C GLU A 42 -1.41 12.46 -5.46
N PRO A 43 -2.69 12.58 -5.08
CA PRO A 43 -3.43 11.40 -4.60
C PRO A 43 -3.86 10.43 -5.68
N GLY A 44 -3.80 10.81 -6.94
CA GLY A 44 -4.30 10.00 -8.04
C GLY A 44 -5.78 10.18 -8.24
N PRO A 45 -6.50 9.14 -8.68
CA PRO A 45 -6.02 7.76 -8.80
C PRO A 45 -5.05 7.56 -9.98
N TYR A 46 -4.14 6.62 -9.78
CA TYR A 46 -3.24 6.19 -10.84
C TYR A 46 -3.76 4.84 -11.33
N ALA A 47 -4.06 4.74 -12.61
CA ALA A 47 -4.66 3.55 -13.19
C ALA A 47 -3.65 2.83 -14.08
N GLY A 48 -3.51 1.53 -13.86
CA GLY A 48 -2.59 0.69 -14.62
C GLY A 48 -1.25 0.54 -13.92
N ARG A 49 -0.67 -0.65 -14.08
CA ARG A 49 0.57 -1.01 -13.38
C ARG A 49 1.72 -0.06 -13.70
N GLU A 50 1.84 0.37 -14.96
CA GLU A 50 2.96 1.24 -15.32
C GLU A 50 2.82 2.62 -14.68
N ALA A 51 1.60 3.16 -14.61
CA ALA A 51 1.38 4.44 -13.94
C ALA A 51 1.66 4.34 -12.44
N VAL A 52 1.23 3.23 -11.82
CA VAL A 52 1.48 3.00 -10.40
C VAL A 52 2.97 2.89 -10.13
N MET A 53 3.70 2.15 -10.98
CA MET A 53 5.14 1.98 -10.79
C MET A 53 5.88 3.31 -10.94
N ARG A 54 5.46 4.16 -11.87
CA ARG A 54 6.07 5.49 -12.00
C ARG A 54 5.87 6.31 -10.73
N GLN A 55 4.67 6.26 -10.16
CA GLN A 55 4.40 6.98 -8.92
C GLN A 55 5.23 6.43 -7.77
N VAL A 56 5.32 5.11 -7.64
CA VAL A 56 6.12 4.46 -6.62
C VAL A 56 7.59 4.88 -6.74
N GLU A 57 8.12 4.87 -7.95
CA GLU A 57 9.52 5.23 -8.16
C GLU A 57 9.77 6.69 -7.82
N GLN A 58 8.84 7.58 -8.13
CA GLN A 58 8.96 8.99 -7.74
C GLN A 58 8.95 9.17 -6.24
N LEU A 59 8.08 8.44 -5.55
CA LEU A 59 8.03 8.50 -4.09
C LEU A 59 9.34 8.02 -3.48
N ARG A 60 9.86 6.90 -3.98
CA ARG A 60 11.10 6.35 -3.45
C ARG A 60 12.29 7.26 -3.74
N ALA A 61 12.29 7.96 -4.87
CA ALA A 61 13.39 8.86 -5.23
C ALA A 61 13.40 10.14 -4.39
N THR A 62 12.31 10.45 -3.70
CA THR A 62 12.21 11.66 -2.89
C THR A 62 13.12 11.62 -1.66
N TRP A 63 13.37 10.44 -1.11
CA TRP A 63 14.19 10.27 0.08
C TRP A 63 15.36 9.33 -0.20
N ASP A 64 16.39 9.42 0.65
CA ASP A 64 17.53 8.51 0.54
C ASP A 64 17.13 7.10 0.95
N SER A 65 16.21 6.98 1.91
CA SER A 65 15.70 5.68 2.32
C SER A 65 14.27 5.82 2.79
N ASP A 66 13.51 4.75 2.60
CA ASP A 66 12.16 4.66 3.13
C ASP A 66 11.85 3.19 3.43
N SER A 67 10.99 2.98 4.42
CA SER A 67 10.57 1.63 4.77
C SER A 67 9.18 1.69 5.41
N PHE A 68 8.51 0.55 5.39
CA PHE A 68 7.21 0.39 6.05
C PHE A 68 7.38 -0.51 7.27
N GLU A 69 6.83 -0.08 8.39
CA GLU A 69 6.76 -0.91 9.59
C GLU A 69 5.29 -1.25 9.84
N LEU A 70 4.96 -2.54 9.80
CA LEU A 70 3.58 -2.98 10.07
C LEU A 70 3.33 -2.89 11.57
N ILE A 71 2.23 -2.23 11.96
CA ILE A 71 1.91 -2.00 13.36
C ILE A 71 0.59 -2.62 13.79
N SER A 72 0.00 -3.44 12.94
CA SER A 72 -1.21 -4.16 13.30
C SER A 72 -1.19 -5.53 12.62
N ASP A 73 -2.11 -6.39 13.05
CA ASP A 73 -2.40 -7.60 12.28
C ASP A 73 -3.11 -7.21 11.00
N PHE A 74 -3.16 -8.15 10.08
CA PHE A 74 -3.94 -7.96 8.86
C PHE A 74 -5.40 -8.20 9.14
N PHE A 75 -6.26 -7.33 8.59
CA PHE A 75 -7.70 -7.49 8.64
C PHE A 75 -8.15 -7.92 7.26
N ASP A 76 -8.82 -9.06 7.14
CA ASP A 76 -9.22 -9.55 5.82
C ASP A 76 -10.70 -9.86 5.78
N VAL A 77 -11.35 -9.39 4.71
CA VAL A 77 -12.78 -9.62 4.45
C VAL A 77 -12.92 -9.92 2.97
N GLY A 78 -13.12 -11.19 2.64
CA GLY A 78 -13.24 -11.59 1.24
C GLY A 78 -11.96 -11.30 0.47
N GLU A 79 -12.09 -10.48 -0.57
CA GLU A 79 -10.94 -10.07 -1.39
C GLU A 79 -10.18 -8.88 -0.83
N ARG A 80 -10.68 -8.29 0.26
CA ARG A 80 -10.10 -7.07 0.81
C ARG A 80 -9.23 -7.38 2.00
N VAL A 81 -8.10 -6.70 2.05
CA VAL A 81 -7.13 -6.83 3.14
C VAL A 81 -6.76 -5.43 3.59
N ALA A 82 -6.73 -5.20 4.89
CA ALA A 82 -6.27 -3.92 5.44
C ALA A 82 -5.18 -4.16 6.47
N VAL A 83 -4.27 -3.21 6.60
CA VAL A 83 -3.23 -3.25 7.62
C VAL A 83 -2.80 -1.83 7.94
N ARG A 84 -2.48 -1.59 9.22
CA ARG A 84 -1.90 -0.32 9.66
C ARG A 84 -0.38 -0.40 9.59
N PHE A 85 0.23 0.69 9.16
CA PHE A 85 1.69 0.73 9.06
C PHE A 85 2.20 2.14 9.28
N ILE A 86 3.49 2.24 9.58
CA ILE A 86 4.20 3.51 9.62
C ILE A 86 5.15 3.53 8.43
N TRP A 87 5.06 4.60 7.64
CA TRP A 87 5.99 4.84 6.54
C TRP A 87 7.09 5.76 7.06
N GLN A 88 8.28 5.22 7.17
CA GLN A 88 9.44 5.92 7.73
C GLN A 88 10.31 6.40 6.57
N THR A 89 10.61 7.70 6.56
CA THR A 89 11.42 8.29 5.50
C THR A 89 12.61 9.03 6.10
N ALA A 90 13.73 8.99 5.40
CA ALA A 90 14.94 9.67 5.84
C ALA A 90 15.73 10.14 4.64
N GLY A 91 16.54 11.17 4.84
CA GLY A 91 17.38 11.74 3.78
C GLY A 91 16.93 13.13 3.42
N HIS A 92 16.79 13.43 2.14
CA HIS A 92 16.49 14.78 1.63
C HIS A 92 15.27 15.40 2.31
N GLY A 93 15.50 16.26 3.29
CA GLY A 93 14.44 16.91 4.02
C GLY A 93 14.24 16.29 5.39
N PRO A 94 13.21 16.71 6.13
CA PRO A 94 13.00 16.20 7.48
C PRO A 94 12.59 14.73 7.46
N GLU A 95 13.11 13.99 8.41
CA GLU A 95 12.66 12.63 8.63
C GLU A 95 11.20 12.65 9.06
N SER A 96 10.44 11.68 8.59
CA SER A 96 9.05 11.62 8.99
C SER A 96 8.61 10.18 9.18
N ASN A 97 7.60 10.03 10.03
CA ASN A 97 6.94 8.75 10.30
C ASN A 97 5.45 9.00 10.11
N LEU A 98 4.92 8.51 8.99
CA LEU A 98 3.51 8.70 8.68
C LEU A 98 2.75 7.42 8.97
N GLU A 99 1.77 7.51 9.85
CA GLU A 99 0.93 6.35 10.17
C GLU A 99 -0.26 6.34 9.23
N LEU A 100 -0.44 5.23 8.53
CA LEU A 100 -1.50 5.06 7.54
C LEU A 100 -2.14 3.70 7.69
N THR A 101 -3.34 3.56 7.15
CA THR A 101 -3.95 2.26 6.96
C THR A 101 -4.15 2.06 5.46
N GLY A 102 -3.63 0.95 4.94
CA GLY A 102 -3.84 0.60 3.54
C GLY A 102 -4.96 -0.42 3.42
N VAL A 103 -5.80 -0.22 2.40
CA VAL A 103 -6.85 -1.19 2.04
C VAL A 103 -6.52 -1.68 0.65
N TYR A 104 -6.40 -2.99 0.53
CA TYR A 104 -5.96 -3.64 -0.70
C TYR A 104 -7.03 -4.61 -1.18
N ILE A 105 -7.28 -4.64 -2.48
CA ILE A 105 -8.15 -5.64 -3.07
C ILE A 105 -7.25 -6.60 -3.84
N VAL A 106 -7.37 -7.91 -3.53
CA VAL A 106 -6.51 -8.94 -4.10
C VAL A 106 -7.38 -9.94 -4.84
N ARG A 107 -7.02 -10.23 -6.09
CA ARG A 107 -7.70 -11.22 -6.92
C ARG A 107 -6.66 -12.05 -7.66
N LYS A 108 -6.83 -13.36 -7.63
CA LYS A 108 -5.98 -14.29 -8.37
C LYS A 108 -4.50 -14.07 -8.08
N GLY A 109 -4.18 -13.81 -6.81
CA GLY A 109 -2.80 -13.66 -6.36
C GLY A 109 -2.15 -12.35 -6.70
N ARG A 110 -2.92 -11.34 -7.15
CA ARG A 110 -2.39 -10.02 -7.48
C ARG A 110 -3.24 -8.93 -6.88
N CYS A 111 -2.61 -7.83 -6.54
CA CYS A 111 -3.30 -6.67 -6.01
C CYS A 111 -3.93 -5.87 -7.16
N VAL A 112 -5.24 -5.67 -7.11
CA VAL A 112 -5.95 -4.93 -8.15
C VAL A 112 -6.31 -3.52 -7.74
N ALA A 113 -6.24 -3.20 -6.45
CA ALA A 113 -6.52 -1.83 -5.99
C ALA A 113 -5.84 -1.60 -4.65
N ILE A 114 -5.36 -0.38 -4.47
CA ILE A 114 -4.69 0.07 -3.24
C ILE A 114 -5.26 1.44 -2.90
N GLU A 115 -5.70 1.60 -1.66
CA GLU A 115 -6.15 2.91 -1.19
C GLU A 115 -5.64 3.13 0.22
N PHE A 116 -5.13 4.33 0.50
CA PHE A 116 -4.57 4.66 1.82
C PHE A 116 -5.48 5.62 2.56
N PHE A 117 -5.53 5.47 3.87
CA PHE A 117 -6.35 6.28 4.75
C PHE A 117 -5.53 6.76 5.92
N TRP A 118 -5.74 8.03 6.32
CA TRP A 118 -5.17 8.55 7.57
C TRP A 118 -5.91 7.97 8.76
N ASP A 119 -7.23 7.83 8.63
CA ASP A 119 -8.10 7.40 9.72
C ASP A 119 -8.38 5.91 9.60
N HIS A 120 -7.94 5.15 10.61
CA HIS A 120 -8.11 3.71 10.62
C HIS A 120 -9.60 3.31 10.58
N ALA A 121 -10.47 4.09 11.26
CA ALA A 121 -11.91 3.79 11.26
C ALA A 121 -12.50 3.91 9.86
N GLU A 122 -12.08 4.93 9.08
CA GLU A 122 -12.54 5.06 7.70
C GLU A 122 -12.06 3.90 6.84
N ALA A 123 -10.84 3.42 7.10
CA ALA A 123 -10.31 2.28 6.37
C ALA A 123 -11.12 1.02 6.67
N LEU A 124 -11.51 0.82 7.92
CA LEU A 124 -12.33 -0.34 8.28
C LEU A 124 -13.71 -0.27 7.62
N GLU A 125 -14.29 0.92 7.50
CA GLU A 125 -15.53 1.08 6.77
C GLU A 125 -15.38 0.71 5.30
N ALA A 126 -14.27 1.14 4.69
CA ALA A 126 -13.99 0.79 3.30
C ALA A 126 -13.75 -0.70 3.12
N LEU A 127 -13.25 -1.35 4.17
CA LEU A 127 -13.05 -2.80 4.15
C LEU A 127 -14.37 -3.56 4.26
N GLY A 128 -15.40 -2.91 4.81
CA GLY A 128 -16.70 -3.54 5.01
C GLY A 128 -16.94 -3.94 6.46
N LEU A 129 -16.06 -3.54 7.37
CA LEU A 129 -16.24 -3.78 8.79
C LEU A 129 -16.85 -2.52 9.41
N SER A 130 -17.96 -2.68 10.06
CA SER A 130 -18.59 -1.56 10.77
C SER A 130 -18.49 -1.84 12.27
N GLU A 131 -18.42 -0.79 13.03
CA GLU A 131 -18.40 -0.93 14.48
C GLU A 131 -19.75 -1.15 15.06
#